data_42585e2b1ba11a51e86a7bd8e6cc69e6
#
_entry.id   42585e2b1ba11a51e86a7bd8e6cc69e6
#
_cell.length_a   1.000
_cell.length_b   1.000
_cell.length_c   1.000
_cell.angle_alpha   90.00
_cell.angle_beta   90.00
_cell.angle_gamma   90.00
#
_symmetry.space_group_name_H-M   'P 1'
#
loop_
_entity.id
_entity.type
_entity.pdbx_description
1 polymer ?
#
loop_
_entity_poly.entity_id
_entity_poly.type
_entity_poly.pdbx_seq_one_letter_code
_entity_poly.pdbx_strand_id
1 'polypeptide(L)'
;AIDDKPLGLLVGGDKIDGSHITTVDTKLGSSLAHTLAMFLSNMMLYEDVQAMFVGSLQALTSAIDAKDSYTHGHSGRVAALSRSPATSAGLDDALVERIYIAGLVHDIGKIGTGQRSDRSHIQHSPWFSAQSSRFCT
;
A
#
# COMPACT_ATOMS: atom_id res chain seq x y z
N ALA A 1 8.10 -14.44 -22.16
CA ALA A 1 9.24 -13.83 -21.45
C ALA A 1 9.14 -12.32 -21.64
N ILE A 2 9.21 -11.57 -20.58
CA ILE A 2 9.38 -10.13 -20.60
C ILE A 2 10.80 -9.93 -20.11
N ASP A 3 11.59 -9.14 -20.82
CA ASP A 3 13.03 -8.93 -20.56
C ASP A 3 13.88 -10.21 -20.50
N ASP A 4 13.61 -11.18 -21.38
CA ASP A 4 14.32 -12.47 -21.48
C ASP A 4 14.29 -13.33 -20.19
N LYS A 5 13.51 -12.97 -19.18
CA LYS A 5 13.35 -13.82 -17.98
C LYS A 5 12.13 -14.71 -18.11
N PRO A 6 12.29 -16.05 -17.95
CA PRO A 6 11.15 -16.95 -17.92
C PRO A 6 10.32 -16.71 -16.66
N LEU A 7 9.02 -16.48 -16.81
CA LEU A 7 8.08 -16.35 -15.68
C LEU A 7 7.64 -17.70 -15.13
N GLY A 8 7.68 -18.72 -15.96
CA GLY A 8 7.26 -20.08 -15.63
C GLY A 8 7.31 -20.99 -16.84
N LEU A 9 6.93 -22.23 -16.61
CA LEU A 9 6.86 -23.28 -17.61
C LEU A 9 5.46 -23.87 -17.64
N LEU A 10 4.80 -23.85 -18.82
CA LEU A 10 3.54 -24.55 -19.02
C LEU A 10 3.84 -25.88 -19.70
N VAL A 11 3.49 -26.99 -19.04
CA VAL A 11 3.69 -28.35 -19.55
C VAL A 11 2.33 -28.99 -19.81
N GLY A 12 2.14 -29.52 -20.99
CA GLY A 12 0.97 -30.34 -21.34
C GLY A 12 1.42 -31.75 -21.73
N GLY A 13 0.70 -32.73 -21.26
CA GLY A 13 0.93 -34.16 -21.60
C GLY A 13 -0.36 -34.79 -22.10
N ASP A 14 -0.30 -36.05 -22.42
CA ASP A 14 -1.30 -36.96 -22.91
C ASP A 14 -2.76 -36.48 -23.00
N LYS A 15 -3.36 -36.57 -24.16
CA LYS A 15 -4.78 -36.27 -24.34
C LYS A 15 -5.66 -37.30 -23.66
N ILE A 16 -6.75 -36.80 -23.05
CA ILE A 16 -7.75 -37.66 -22.37
C ILE A 16 -8.36 -38.69 -23.31
N ASP A 17 -8.48 -38.35 -24.60
CA ASP A 17 -8.99 -39.27 -25.64
C ASP A 17 -7.95 -40.21 -26.22
N GLY A 18 -6.73 -40.21 -25.71
CA GLY A 18 -5.61 -41.05 -26.16
C GLY A 18 -5.05 -40.65 -27.55
N SER A 19 -5.52 -39.56 -28.15
CA SER A 19 -5.00 -39.10 -29.44
C SER A 19 -3.65 -38.40 -29.30
N HIS A 20 -2.88 -38.36 -30.38
CA HIS A 20 -1.59 -37.67 -30.39
C HIS A 20 -1.74 -36.13 -30.30
N ILE A 21 -0.77 -35.48 -29.67
CA ILE A 21 -0.67 -34.02 -29.62
C ILE A 21 -0.41 -33.51 -31.05
N THR A 22 -1.24 -32.60 -31.49
CA THR A 22 -1.20 -32.00 -32.85
C THR A 22 -0.58 -30.60 -32.82
N THR A 23 -0.25 -30.07 -33.99
CA THR A 23 0.22 -28.68 -34.15
C THR A 23 -0.83 -27.64 -33.69
N VAL A 24 -2.12 -28.01 -33.69
CA VAL A 24 -3.19 -27.15 -33.15
C VAL A 24 -3.07 -27.07 -31.63
N ASP A 25 -2.84 -28.21 -30.96
CA ASP A 25 -2.69 -28.27 -29.52
C ASP A 25 -1.47 -27.46 -29.04
N THR A 26 -0.35 -27.56 -29.76
CA THR A 26 0.85 -26.78 -29.44
C THR A 26 0.65 -25.28 -29.65
N LYS A 27 -0.09 -24.86 -30.68
CA LYS A 27 -0.45 -23.44 -30.89
C LYS A 27 -1.38 -22.93 -29.80
N LEU A 28 -2.38 -23.72 -29.38
CA LEU A 28 -3.25 -23.37 -28.27
C LEU A 28 -2.45 -23.26 -26.97
N GLY A 29 -1.56 -24.22 -26.68
CA GLY A 29 -0.70 -24.17 -25.51
C GLY A 29 0.20 -22.92 -25.50
N SER A 30 0.81 -22.58 -26.64
CA SER A 30 1.61 -21.37 -26.79
C SER A 30 0.80 -20.09 -26.58
N SER A 31 -0.42 -20.03 -27.13
CA SER A 31 -1.31 -18.89 -26.94
C SER A 31 -1.72 -18.72 -25.49
N LEU A 32 -2.06 -19.82 -24.80
CA LEU A 32 -2.37 -19.82 -23.37
C LEU A 32 -1.17 -19.37 -22.54
N ALA A 33 0.02 -19.91 -22.83
CA ALA A 33 1.24 -19.54 -22.12
C ALA A 33 1.54 -18.04 -22.28
N HIS A 34 1.35 -17.49 -23.49
CA HIS A 34 1.53 -16.07 -23.72
C HIS A 34 0.51 -15.22 -22.93
N THR A 35 -0.76 -15.60 -22.95
CA THR A 35 -1.81 -14.89 -22.20
C THR A 35 -1.56 -14.93 -20.70
N LEU A 36 -1.16 -16.10 -20.17
CA LEU A 36 -0.80 -16.24 -18.76
C LEU A 36 0.43 -15.40 -18.39
N ALA A 37 1.45 -15.38 -19.26
CA ALA A 37 2.63 -14.56 -19.06
C ALA A 37 2.29 -13.06 -18.99
N MET A 38 1.43 -12.57 -19.89
CA MET A 38 0.96 -11.19 -19.86
C MET A 38 0.18 -10.88 -18.56
N PHE A 39 -0.71 -11.79 -18.16
CA PHE A 39 -1.48 -11.62 -16.92
C PHE A 39 -0.58 -11.54 -15.69
N LEU A 40 0.35 -12.49 -15.55
CA LEU A 40 1.30 -12.53 -14.44
C LEU A 40 2.19 -11.27 -14.42
N SER A 41 2.68 -10.84 -15.60
CA SER A 41 3.47 -9.61 -15.69
C SER A 41 2.70 -8.37 -15.27
N ASN A 42 1.44 -8.27 -15.65
CA ASN A 42 0.60 -7.15 -15.23
C ASN A 42 0.38 -7.15 -13.71
N MET A 43 0.20 -8.32 -13.09
CA MET A 43 0.11 -8.44 -11.63
C MET A 43 1.40 -7.97 -10.95
N MET A 44 2.57 -8.45 -11.41
CA MET A 44 3.87 -8.05 -10.87
C MET A 44 4.10 -6.54 -11.02
N LEU A 45 3.79 -5.98 -12.21
CA LEU A 45 3.90 -4.55 -12.43
C LEU A 45 3.00 -3.74 -11.50
N TYR A 46 1.79 -4.23 -11.24
CA TYR A 46 0.88 -3.55 -10.30
C TYR A 46 1.45 -3.53 -8.88
N GLU A 47 2.00 -4.66 -8.41
CA GLU A 47 2.65 -4.75 -7.11
C GLU A 47 3.86 -3.80 -7.02
N ASP A 48 4.69 -3.74 -8.06
CA ASP A 48 5.84 -2.85 -8.13
C ASP A 48 5.42 -1.36 -8.07
N VAL A 49 4.39 -0.98 -8.83
CA VAL A 49 3.84 0.39 -8.81
C VAL A 49 3.30 0.75 -7.44
N GLN A 50 2.60 -0.17 -6.79
CA GLN A 50 2.09 0.04 -5.43
C GLN A 50 3.22 0.21 -4.41
N ALA A 51 4.25 -0.62 -4.48
CA ALA A 51 5.43 -0.52 -3.63
C ALA A 51 6.18 0.81 -3.85
N MET A 52 6.36 1.22 -5.11
CA MET A 52 6.96 2.52 -5.45
C MET A 52 6.13 3.70 -4.92
N PHE A 53 4.80 3.63 -5.01
CA PHE A 53 3.91 4.66 -4.50
C PHE A 53 4.07 4.82 -2.98
N VAL A 54 3.99 3.73 -2.22
CA VAL A 54 4.17 3.74 -0.76
C VAL A 54 5.58 4.23 -0.39
N GLY A 55 6.62 3.77 -1.09
CA GLY A 55 8.00 4.21 -0.88
C GLY A 55 8.17 5.71 -1.13
N SER A 56 7.51 6.26 -2.16
CA SER A 56 7.52 7.70 -2.45
C SER A 56 6.84 8.52 -1.35
N LEU A 57 5.70 8.03 -0.82
CA LEU A 57 5.04 8.67 0.31
C LEU A 57 5.92 8.64 1.57
N GLN A 58 6.58 7.53 1.85
CA GLN A 58 7.51 7.41 2.97
C GLN A 58 8.69 8.38 2.85
N ALA A 59 9.28 8.49 1.66
CA ALA A 59 10.37 9.42 1.40
C ALA A 59 9.92 10.88 1.59
N LEU A 60 8.74 11.23 1.07
CA LEU A 60 8.18 12.56 1.21
C LEU A 60 7.89 12.91 2.68
N THR A 61 7.22 12.03 3.42
CA THR A 61 6.89 12.27 4.84
C THR A 61 8.15 12.30 5.70
N SER A 62 9.16 11.47 5.39
CA SER A 62 10.46 11.53 6.07
C SER A 62 11.19 12.84 5.83
N ALA A 63 11.12 13.40 4.62
CA ALA A 63 11.71 14.71 4.31
C ALA A 63 11.00 15.85 5.07
N ILE A 64 9.68 15.74 5.26
CA ILE A 64 8.89 16.68 6.07
C ILE A 64 9.25 16.56 7.54
N ASP A 65 9.27 15.34 8.08
CA ASP A 65 9.63 15.05 9.47
C ASP A 65 11.06 15.50 9.79
N ALA A 66 12.00 15.44 8.83
CA ALA A 66 13.37 15.86 9.00
C ALA A 66 13.52 17.39 9.19
N LYS A 67 12.53 18.17 8.76
CA LYS A 67 12.53 19.64 8.92
C LYS A 67 12.35 20.05 10.38
N ASP A 68 11.70 19.22 11.17
CA ASP A 68 11.50 19.44 12.62
C ASP A 68 12.15 18.30 13.40
N SER A 69 13.19 18.62 14.16
CA SER A 69 13.95 17.64 14.96
C SER A 69 13.08 16.89 15.98
N TYR A 70 11.95 17.47 16.39
CA TYR A 70 11.02 16.86 17.35
C TYR A 70 10.10 15.80 16.70
N THR A 71 9.83 15.93 15.40
CA THR A 71 8.92 15.03 14.66
C THR A 71 9.64 13.94 13.87
N HIS A 72 10.97 13.85 13.98
CA HIS A 72 11.76 12.88 13.22
C HIS A 72 11.18 11.45 13.32
N GLY A 73 10.75 10.88 12.18
CA GLY A 73 10.14 9.55 12.07
C GLY A 73 8.75 9.42 12.71
N HIS A 74 8.08 10.52 13.05
CA HIS A 74 6.76 10.51 13.65
C HIS A 74 5.73 9.85 12.73
N SER A 75 5.67 10.25 11.47
CA SER A 75 4.70 9.75 10.49
C SER A 75 4.84 8.24 10.30
N GLY A 76 6.06 7.70 10.23
CA GLY A 76 6.30 6.26 10.14
C GLY A 76 5.84 5.49 11.39
N ARG A 77 6.10 6.05 12.60
CA ARG A 77 5.62 5.43 13.84
C ARG A 77 4.10 5.40 13.93
N VAL A 78 3.44 6.49 13.57
CA VAL A 78 1.96 6.56 13.56
C VAL A 78 1.39 5.56 12.59
N ALA A 79 1.93 5.46 11.38
CA ALA A 79 1.53 4.47 10.38
C ALA A 79 1.65 3.03 10.89
N ALA A 80 2.80 2.68 11.48
CA ALA A 80 3.03 1.35 12.05
C ALA A 80 2.09 1.04 13.22
N LEU A 81 1.88 2.01 14.13
CA LEU A 81 0.97 1.88 15.26
C LEU A 81 -0.50 1.77 14.83
N SER A 82 -0.90 2.39 13.72
CA SER A 82 -2.24 2.26 13.16
C SER A 82 -2.46 0.91 12.49
N ARG A 83 -1.44 0.38 11.81
CA ARG A 83 -1.47 -0.91 11.13
C ARG A 83 -1.63 -2.09 12.11
N SER A 84 -0.90 -2.06 13.23
CA SER A 84 -0.85 -3.18 14.19
C SER A 84 -2.23 -3.58 14.74
N PRO A 85 -3.06 -2.67 15.29
CA PRO A 85 -4.40 -3.03 15.76
C PRO A 85 -5.34 -3.43 14.62
N ALA A 86 -5.20 -2.83 13.43
CA ALA A 86 -6.02 -3.18 12.27
C ALA A 86 -5.78 -4.64 11.85
N THR A 87 -4.52 -5.06 11.79
CA THR A 87 -4.15 -6.46 11.51
C THR A 87 -4.64 -7.40 12.63
N SER A 88 -4.48 -7.01 13.90
CA SER A 88 -4.93 -7.81 15.04
C SER A 88 -6.45 -7.97 15.10
N ALA A 89 -7.19 -7.00 14.60
CA ALA A 89 -8.65 -7.05 14.48
C ALA A 89 -9.14 -7.92 13.29
N GLY A 90 -8.23 -8.47 12.50
CA GLY A 90 -8.56 -9.32 11.34
C GLY A 90 -9.19 -8.54 10.19
N LEU A 91 -8.87 -7.25 10.04
CA LEU A 91 -9.34 -6.47 8.90
C LEU A 91 -8.69 -6.97 7.60
N ASP A 92 -9.39 -6.78 6.50
CA ASP A 92 -8.90 -7.10 5.16
C ASP A 92 -7.58 -6.38 4.85
N ASP A 93 -6.65 -7.08 4.16
CA ASP A 93 -5.29 -6.59 3.88
C ASP A 93 -5.31 -5.25 3.13
N ALA A 94 -6.25 -5.05 2.20
CA ALA A 94 -6.39 -3.80 1.47
C ALA A 94 -6.81 -2.64 2.41
N LEU A 95 -7.64 -2.93 3.41
CA LEU A 95 -8.03 -1.94 4.41
C LEU A 95 -6.88 -1.63 5.37
N VAL A 96 -6.14 -2.65 5.79
CA VAL A 96 -4.93 -2.51 6.64
C VAL A 96 -3.91 -1.61 5.95
N GLU A 97 -3.68 -1.80 4.65
CA GLU A 97 -2.75 -0.97 3.87
C GLU A 97 -3.25 0.48 3.74
N ARG A 98 -4.54 0.68 3.52
CA ARG A 98 -5.14 2.03 3.50
C ARG A 98 -5.00 2.75 4.84
N ILE A 99 -5.16 2.04 5.95
CA ILE A 99 -4.95 2.58 7.32
C ILE A 99 -3.48 2.98 7.51
N TYR A 100 -2.55 2.14 7.04
CA TYR A 100 -1.12 2.45 7.08
C TYR A 100 -0.80 3.73 6.30
N ILE A 101 -1.28 3.85 5.06
CA ILE A 101 -1.09 5.04 4.21
C ILE A 101 -1.72 6.27 4.87
N ALA A 102 -2.92 6.16 5.41
CA ALA A 102 -3.57 7.27 6.10
C ALA A 102 -2.76 7.75 7.31
N GLY A 103 -2.21 6.82 8.10
CA GLY A 103 -1.29 7.14 9.20
C GLY A 103 -0.01 7.82 8.72
N LEU A 104 0.51 7.43 7.56
CA LEU A 104 1.72 8.00 6.99
C LEU A 104 1.52 9.47 6.56
N VAL A 105 0.37 9.79 5.96
CA VAL A 105 0.08 11.11 5.38
C VAL A 105 -0.74 12.04 6.29
N HIS A 106 -1.10 11.61 7.51
CA HIS A 106 -2.04 12.35 8.38
C HIS A 106 -1.62 13.80 8.65
N ASP A 107 -0.33 14.08 8.65
CA ASP A 107 0.27 15.39 8.96
C ASP A 107 0.73 16.17 7.72
N ILE A 108 0.54 15.64 6.52
CA ILE A 108 1.06 16.26 5.28
C ILE A 108 0.51 17.67 5.04
N GLY A 109 -0.69 17.97 5.54
CA GLY A 109 -1.31 19.28 5.46
C GLY A 109 -0.58 20.39 6.24
N LYS A 110 0.29 20.04 7.17
CA LYS A 110 1.11 20.98 7.95
C LYS A 110 2.17 21.71 7.11
N ILE A 111 2.48 21.20 5.92
CA ILE A 111 3.41 21.87 4.98
C ILE A 111 2.93 23.26 4.59
N GLY A 112 1.61 23.44 4.42
CA GLY A 112 1.01 24.71 3.97
C GLY A 112 0.75 25.72 5.09
N THR A 113 0.72 25.26 6.34
CA THR A 113 0.60 26.13 7.50
C THR A 113 1.99 26.42 8.02
N GLY A 114 2.57 27.56 7.61
CA GLY A 114 3.84 28.03 8.18
C GLY A 114 3.80 27.88 9.70
N GLN A 115 4.86 27.33 10.31
CA GLN A 115 5.00 27.09 11.74
C GLN A 115 4.65 28.36 12.56
N ARG A 116 3.38 28.58 12.81
CA ARG A 116 2.96 29.26 14.03
C ARG A 116 2.81 28.20 15.09
N SER A 117 3.90 27.90 15.80
CA SER A 117 3.87 27.21 17.08
C SER A 117 3.24 28.13 18.14
N ASP A 118 2.06 28.60 17.87
CA ASP A 118 1.30 29.35 18.84
C ASP A 118 0.42 28.36 19.62
N ARG A 119 0.99 27.81 20.69
CA ARG A 119 0.29 26.98 21.67
C ARG A 119 -0.91 27.69 22.31
N SER A 120 -1.12 28.98 22.03
CA SER A 120 -2.18 29.79 22.61
C SER A 120 -3.57 29.55 21.99
N HIS A 121 -3.64 29.02 20.75
CA HIS A 121 -4.93 28.84 20.07
C HIS A 121 -5.69 27.55 20.40
N ILE A 122 -5.04 26.54 21.00
CA ILE A 122 -5.72 25.27 21.33
C ILE A 122 -6.60 25.40 22.58
N GLN A 123 -6.31 26.36 23.47
CA GLN A 123 -7.09 26.57 24.71
C GLN A 123 -8.41 27.32 24.53
N HIS A 124 -8.66 27.90 23.37
CA HIS A 124 -9.87 28.70 23.10
C HIS A 124 -10.78 28.14 22.01
N SER A 125 -10.62 26.89 21.60
CA SER A 125 -11.59 26.29 20.67
C SER A 125 -12.86 25.92 21.44
N PRO A 126 -14.05 26.32 20.96
CA PRO A 126 -15.34 26.02 21.64
C PRO A 126 -15.61 24.52 21.83
N TRP A 127 -14.85 23.68 21.13
CA TRP A 127 -14.96 22.21 21.19
C TRP A 127 -14.33 21.59 22.45
N PHE A 128 -13.34 22.25 23.07
CA PHE A 128 -12.66 21.71 24.23
C PHE A 128 -13.45 21.94 25.54
N SER A 129 -14.24 23.02 25.61
CA SER A 129 -15.07 23.33 26.78
C SER A 129 -16.33 22.46 26.89
N ALA A 130 -16.79 21.89 25.77
CA ALA A 130 -18.01 21.06 25.76
C ALA A 130 -17.78 19.60 26.19
N GLN A 131 -16.52 19.14 26.22
CA GLN A 131 -16.22 17.73 26.53
C GLN A 131 -15.80 17.49 27.99
N SER A 132 -15.33 18.49 28.70
CA SER A 132 -14.95 18.36 30.12
C SER A 132 -16.14 18.25 31.09
N SER A 133 -17.35 18.62 30.66
CA SER A 133 -18.56 18.56 31.50
C SER A 133 -19.31 17.21 31.43
N ARG A 134 -18.86 16.23 30.65
CA ARG A 134 -19.55 14.93 30.52
C ARG A 134 -18.85 13.76 31.20
N PHE A 135 -17.72 13.98 31.88
CA PHE A 135 -16.97 12.92 32.55
C PHE A 135 -16.86 13.06 34.07
N CYS A 136 -17.70 13.93 34.70
CA CYS A 136 -17.85 13.98 36.16
C CYS A 136 -19.33 13.73 36.54
N THR A 137 -19.76 12.49 36.49
CA THR A 137 -20.81 11.88 37.30
C THR A 137 -20.58 10.39 37.39
#